data_ef49f205cd791f77c3b77864a02d14a4
#
_entry.id   ef49f205cd791f77c3b77864a02d14a4
#
_cell.length_a   1.000
_cell.length_b   1.000
_cell.length_c   1.000
_cell.angle_alpha   90.00
_cell.angle_beta   90.00
_cell.angle_gamma   90.00
#
_symmetry.space_group_name_H-M   'P 1'
#
loop_
_entity.id
_entity.type
_entity.pdbx_description
1 polymer ?
#
loop_
_entity_poly.entity_id
_entity_poly.type
_entity_poly.pdbx_seq_one_letter_code
_entity_poly.pdbx_strand_id
1 'polypeptide(L)'
;VPKAKAYYWRTQAGADLDLLLFLKGRRIGIEIKRADAPKMTPSMGSALEDLGLHRLLVVYPGAVRYSLGPKIEVMPLAQCVSELT
;
A
#
# COMPACT_ATOMS: atom_id res chain seq x y z
N VAL A 1 4.06 19.44 7.24
CA VAL A 1 4.15 18.04 6.83
C VAL A 1 3.65 17.15 7.96
N PRO A 2 2.67 16.30 7.70
CA PRO A 2 2.20 15.37 8.72
C PRO A 2 3.34 14.44 9.17
N LYS A 3 3.40 14.24 10.46
CA LYS A 3 4.35 13.27 10.99
C LYS A 3 3.81 11.86 10.75
N ALA A 4 4.62 11.01 10.17
CA ALA A 4 4.29 9.62 9.95
C ALA A 4 5.39 8.75 10.53
N LYS A 5 5.00 7.60 11.06
CA LYS A 5 5.93 6.56 11.46
C LYS A 5 5.92 5.49 10.40
N ALA A 6 7.10 5.08 9.94
CA ALA A 6 7.26 4.11 8.89
C ALA A 6 7.91 2.85 9.43
N TYR A 7 7.37 1.70 9.02
CA TYR A 7 7.88 0.39 9.43
C TYR A 7 7.96 -0.52 8.21
N TYR A 8 9.02 -1.31 8.14
CA TYR A 8 9.11 -2.41 7.21
C TYR A 8 8.45 -3.63 7.83
N TRP A 9 7.59 -4.31 7.09
CA TRP A 9 6.83 -5.43 7.63
C TRP A 9 6.81 -6.61 6.67
N ARG A 10 6.98 -7.81 7.23
CA ARG A 10 6.81 -9.06 6.50
C ARG A 10 6.14 -10.05 7.44
N THR A 11 5.02 -10.64 7.00
CA THR A 11 4.33 -11.65 7.80
C THR A 11 4.85 -13.04 7.47
N GLN A 12 4.70 -13.97 8.42
CA GLN A 12 5.10 -15.36 8.20
C GLN A 12 4.17 -16.07 7.21
N ALA A 13 2.99 -15.54 7.00
CA ALA A 13 2.02 -16.10 6.05
C ALA A 13 2.32 -15.70 4.60
N GLY A 14 3.42 -15.00 4.34
CA GLY A 14 3.79 -14.58 3.01
C GLY A 14 3.15 -13.28 2.55
N ALA A 15 2.42 -12.60 3.41
CA ALA A 15 1.91 -11.27 3.12
C ALA A 15 3.03 -10.26 3.36
N ASP A 16 3.56 -9.72 2.28
CA ASP A 16 4.66 -8.76 2.33
C ASP A 16 4.14 -7.35 2.17
N LEU A 17 4.80 -6.44 2.88
CA LEU A 17 4.51 -5.03 2.79
C LEU A 17 5.85 -4.29 2.81
N ASP A 18 6.08 -3.45 1.81
CA ASP A 18 7.35 -2.72 1.74
C ASP A 18 7.43 -1.63 2.79
N LEU A 19 6.28 -1.04 3.14
CA LEU A 19 6.25 0.03 4.10
C LEU A 19 4.90 0.06 4.81
N LEU A 20 4.93 0.24 6.12
CA LEU A 20 3.73 0.46 6.92
C LEU A 20 3.83 1.86 7.54
N LEU A 21 2.84 2.69 7.26
CA LEU A 21 2.77 4.05 7.77
C LEU A 21 1.66 4.20 8.79
N PHE A 22 1.95 4.92 9.86
CA PHE A 22 0.93 5.41 10.78
C PHE A 22 0.78 6.90 10.55
N LEU A 23 -0.33 7.30 9.97
CA LEU A 23 -0.58 8.68 9.57
C LEU A 23 -1.96 9.11 10.05
N LYS A 24 -2.01 10.10 10.93
CA LYS A 24 -3.27 10.63 11.47
C LYS A 24 -4.17 9.54 12.07
N GLY A 25 -3.56 8.60 12.81
CA GLY A 25 -4.29 7.50 13.43
C GLY A 25 -4.69 6.39 12.49
N ARG A 26 -4.26 6.41 11.23
CA ARG A 26 -4.57 5.38 10.25
C ARG A 26 -3.34 4.57 9.89
N ARG A 27 -3.56 3.29 9.63
CA ARG A 27 -2.53 2.38 9.16
C ARG A 27 -2.63 2.30 7.65
N ILE A 28 -1.57 2.72 6.96
CA ILE A 28 -1.52 2.73 5.50
C ILE A 28 -0.36 1.86 5.07
N GLY A 29 -0.65 0.81 4.32
CA GLY A 29 0.37 -0.05 3.75
C GLY A 29 0.77 0.43 2.38
N ILE A 30 2.05 0.29 2.05
CA ILE A 30 2.57 0.60 0.72
C ILE A 30 3.32 -0.61 0.21
N GLU A 31 2.95 -1.06 -0.99
CA GLU A 31 3.60 -2.16 -1.66
C GLU A 31 4.07 -1.68 -3.02
N ILE A 32 5.32 -1.97 -3.37
CA ILE A 32 5.89 -1.57 -4.65
C ILE A 32 5.89 -2.78 -5.58
N LYS A 33 5.30 -2.61 -6.75
CA LYS A 33 5.22 -3.64 -7.79
C LYS A 33 5.87 -3.14 -9.06
N ARG A 34 6.60 -4.02 -9.74
CA ARG A 34 7.22 -3.71 -11.02
C ARG A 34 6.41 -4.20 -12.21
N ALA A 35 5.20 -4.67 -11.96
CA ALA A 35 4.31 -5.14 -13.02
C ALA A 35 3.69 -3.95 -13.77
N ASP A 36 3.35 -4.18 -15.04
CA ASP A 36 2.72 -3.14 -15.86
C ASP A 36 1.30 -2.80 -15.43
N ALA A 37 0.59 -3.80 -14.91
CA ALA A 37 -0.79 -3.63 -14.44
C ALA A 37 -1.03 -4.56 -13.25
N PRO A 38 -0.57 -4.16 -12.05
CA PRO A 38 -0.77 -4.99 -10.85
C PRO A 38 -2.23 -5.34 -10.64
N LYS A 39 -2.47 -6.59 -10.26
CA LYS A 39 -3.80 -7.12 -9.96
C LYS A 39 -3.89 -7.50 -8.50
N MET A 40 -5.10 -7.71 -8.00
CA MET A 40 -5.33 -8.20 -6.65
C MET A 40 -4.62 -9.53 -6.44
N THR A 41 -3.92 -9.65 -5.31
CA THR A 41 -3.25 -10.89 -4.91
C THR A 41 -3.72 -11.31 -3.52
N PRO A 42 -3.61 -12.61 -3.16
CA PRO A 42 -3.92 -13.04 -1.79
C PRO A 42 -3.08 -12.32 -0.74
N SER A 43 -1.83 -11.99 -1.08
CA SER A 43 -0.94 -11.26 -0.19
C SER A 43 -1.48 -9.89 0.20
N MET A 44 -2.11 -9.20 -0.75
CA MET A 44 -2.73 -7.89 -0.47
C MET A 44 -3.88 -8.01 0.52
N GLY A 45 -4.75 -9.01 0.33
CA GLY A 45 -5.84 -9.29 1.26
C GLY A 45 -5.34 -9.65 2.64
N SER A 46 -4.32 -10.50 2.71
CA SER A 46 -3.70 -10.88 3.98
C SER A 46 -3.11 -9.68 4.71
N ALA A 47 -2.43 -8.79 4.00
CA ALA A 47 -1.86 -7.59 4.59
C ALA A 47 -2.94 -6.69 5.19
N LEU A 48 -4.03 -6.49 4.46
CA LEU A 48 -5.16 -5.70 4.96
C LEU A 48 -5.71 -6.26 6.27
N GLU A 49 -5.92 -7.57 6.32
CA GLU A 49 -6.50 -8.23 7.50
C GLU A 49 -5.51 -8.33 8.65
N ASP A 50 -4.32 -8.87 8.38
CA ASP A 50 -3.35 -9.18 9.42
C ASP A 50 -2.81 -7.93 10.10
N LEU A 51 -2.66 -6.85 9.36
CA LEU A 51 -2.13 -5.60 9.87
C LEU A 51 -3.21 -4.57 10.20
N GLY A 52 -4.46 -4.89 9.94
CA GLY A 52 -5.57 -3.96 10.19
C GLY A 52 -5.41 -2.67 9.42
N LEU A 53 -5.06 -2.77 8.14
CA LEU A 53 -4.81 -1.59 7.31
C LEU A 53 -6.11 -0.86 6.98
N HIS A 54 -6.07 0.46 7.04
CA HIS A 54 -7.17 1.30 6.54
C HIS A 54 -7.10 1.42 5.02
N ARG A 55 -5.89 1.45 4.47
CA ARG A 55 -5.66 1.49 3.02
C ARG A 55 -4.39 0.75 2.67
N LEU A 56 -4.36 0.19 1.48
CA LEU A 56 -3.16 -0.36 0.86
C LEU A 56 -2.93 0.36 -0.47
N LEU A 57 -1.79 0.99 -0.60
CA LEU A 57 -1.39 1.70 -1.81
C LEU A 57 -0.35 0.87 -2.54
N VAL A 58 -0.67 0.46 -3.75
CA VAL A 58 0.24 -0.31 -4.60
C VAL A 58 0.87 0.66 -5.59
N VAL A 59 2.18 0.86 -5.46
CA VAL A 59 2.94 1.77 -6.31
C VAL A 59 3.57 0.97 -7.44
N TYR A 60 3.40 1.44 -8.67
CA TYR A 60 3.92 0.77 -9.85
C TYR A 60 4.48 1.81 -10.84
N PRO A 61 5.26 1.37 -11.85
CA PRO A 61 5.91 2.33 -12.77
C PRO A 61 5.00 2.92 -13.85
N GLY A 62 3.72 2.55 -13.89
CA GLY A 62 2.78 3.08 -14.86
C GLY A 62 2.27 4.46 -14.50
N ALA A 63 1.40 5.01 -15.36
CA ALA A 63 0.90 6.37 -15.25
C ALA A 63 -0.57 6.44 -14.81
N VAL A 64 -1.29 5.33 -14.80
CA VAL A 64 -2.73 5.30 -14.53
C VAL A 64 -2.99 4.87 -13.09
N ARG A 65 -3.90 5.59 -12.44
CA ARG A 65 -4.38 5.23 -11.10
C ARG A 65 -5.68 4.45 -11.23
N TYR A 66 -5.79 3.33 -10.50
CA TYR A 66 -7.01 2.53 -10.51
C TYR A 66 -7.18 1.77 -9.20
N SER A 67 -8.40 1.34 -8.94
CA SER A 67 -8.74 0.63 -7.70
C SER A 67 -8.76 -0.88 -7.92
N LEU A 68 -8.27 -1.62 -6.91
CA LEU A 68 -8.40 -3.08 -6.85
C LEU A 68 -9.45 -3.52 -5.83
N GLY A 69 -10.01 -2.59 -5.08
CA GLY A 69 -11.00 -2.87 -4.06
C GLY A 69 -11.28 -1.62 -3.22
N PRO A 70 -12.16 -1.72 -2.21
CA PRO A 70 -12.53 -0.54 -1.42
C PRO A 70 -11.37 0.11 -0.68
N LYS A 71 -10.35 -0.67 -0.35
CA LYS A 71 -9.20 -0.18 0.44
C LYS A 71 -7.89 -0.28 -0.30
N ILE A 72 -7.89 -0.72 -1.55
CA ILE A 72 -6.67 -0.96 -2.32
C ILE A 72 -6.69 -0.13 -3.60
N GLU A 73 -5.67 0.69 -3.77
CA GLU A 73 -5.50 1.48 -4.98
C GLU A 73 -4.11 1.29 -5.56
N VAL A 74 -4.03 1.26 -6.88
CA VAL A 74 -2.78 1.22 -7.64
C VAL A 74 -2.51 2.61 -8.19
N MET A 75 -1.29 3.10 -8.04
CA MET A 75 -0.97 4.46 -8.46
C MET A 75 0.51 4.64 -8.75
N PRO A 76 0.87 5.64 -9.59
CA PRO A 76 2.26 6.03 -9.75
C PRO A 76 2.86 6.57 -8.45
N LEU A 77 4.18 6.47 -8.32
CA LEU A 77 4.88 6.94 -7.12
C LEU A 77 4.58 8.40 -6.81
N ALA A 78 4.57 9.26 -7.82
CA ALA A 78 4.32 10.68 -7.61
C ALA A 78 2.96 10.94 -6.96
N GLN A 79 1.93 10.20 -7.36
CA GLN A 79 0.60 10.34 -6.77
C GLN A 79 0.57 9.80 -5.34
N CYS A 80 1.29 8.72 -5.09
CA CYS A 80 1.40 8.18 -3.74
C CYS A 80 2.03 9.20 -2.79
N VAL A 81 3.13 9.80 -3.19
CA VAL A 81 3.81 10.83 -2.39
C VAL A 81 2.88 12.02 -2.16
N SER A 82 2.23 12.50 -3.19
CA SER A 82 1.29 13.62 -3.09
C SER A 82 0.15 13.34 -2.11
N GLU A 83 -0.35 12.12 -2.10
CA GLU A 83 -1.46 11.75 -1.24
C GLU A 83 -1.06 11.63 0.22
N LEU A 84 0.20 11.30 0.51
CA LEU A 84 0.70 11.12 1.86
C LEU A 84 1.27 12.40 2.48
N THR A 85 1.41 13.44 1.70
CA THR A 85 1.90 14.75 2.16
C THR A 85 0.82 15.85 2.07
#